data_0d8de99b084b951ef05ba79e431d3d16
#
_entry.id   0d8de99b084b951ef05ba79e431d3d16
#
_cell.length_a   1.000
_cell.length_b   1.000
_cell.length_c   1.000
_cell.angle_alpha   90.00
_cell.angle_beta   90.00
_cell.angle_gamma   90.00
#
_symmetry.space_group_name_H-M   'P 1'
#
loop_
_entity.id
_entity.type
_entity.pdbx_description
1 polymer ?
#
loop_
_entity_poly.entity_id
_entity_poly.type
_entity_poly.pdbx_seq_one_letter_code
_entity_poly.pdbx_strand_id
1 'polypeptide(L)'
;AAAEDQTTQAPQQTVESTLTVKGQKYSLKDAAKKTVVFTGMTNKKKTSLSIPSAVRYKGVTYRVTEIGAKACAGNKKLKKVTIGSRIVRIRTNAFSGCVNLKKIVIKSKKITKMDSGAFKKTSKKAVISLPKTKYKKYKTMMKKAGARGRYKKA
;
A
#
# COMPACT_ATOMS: atom_id res chain seq x y z
N ALA A 1 -33.69 2.84 -25.64
CA ALA A 1 -34.06 1.88 -24.79
C ALA A 1 -32.90 1.14 -24.21
N ALA A 2 -32.27 0.36 -24.96
CA ALA A 2 -31.16 -0.37 -24.37
C ALA A 2 -30.11 0.55 -23.79
N ALA A 3 -30.08 1.73 -24.25
CA ALA A 3 -29.02 2.64 -23.80
C ALA A 3 -29.11 2.97 -22.33
N GLU A 4 -30.25 2.97 -21.81
CA GLU A 4 -30.36 3.38 -20.44
C GLU A 4 -29.66 2.45 -19.52
N ASP A 5 -29.59 1.21 -19.85
CA ASP A 5 -28.97 0.29 -18.94
C ASP A 5 -27.54 0.61 -18.76
N GLN A 6 -26.87 0.78 -19.83
CA GLN A 6 -25.47 0.97 -19.74
C GLN A 6 -25.15 2.21 -19.03
N THR A 7 -25.93 3.22 -19.27
CA THR A 7 -25.60 4.47 -18.62
C THR A 7 -25.67 4.37 -17.13
N THR A 8 -26.53 3.53 -16.63
CA THR A 8 -26.62 3.44 -15.21
C THR A 8 -25.41 2.80 -14.59
N GLN A 9 -24.77 1.90 -15.28
CA GLN A 9 -23.67 1.23 -14.64
C GLN A 9 -22.36 1.88 -14.85
N ALA A 10 -22.02 2.10 -16.08
CA ALA A 10 -20.67 2.53 -16.38
C ALA A 10 -20.25 3.80 -15.66
N PRO A 11 -21.00 4.87 -15.75
CA PRO A 11 -20.57 6.11 -15.10
C PRO A 11 -20.46 5.98 -13.60
N GLN A 12 -21.40 5.32 -13.00
CA GLN A 12 -21.40 5.20 -11.56
C GLN A 12 -20.19 4.45 -11.06
N GLN A 13 -19.86 3.39 -11.73
CA GLN A 13 -18.70 2.61 -11.33
C GLN A 13 -17.44 3.39 -11.53
N THR A 14 -17.33 4.14 -12.58
CA THR A 14 -16.17 4.97 -12.84
C THR A 14 -15.99 6.00 -11.75
N VAL A 15 -17.06 6.67 -11.38
CA VAL A 15 -17.01 7.70 -10.34
C VAL A 15 -16.61 7.11 -9.00
N GLU A 16 -17.09 5.91 -8.71
CA GLU A 16 -16.82 5.27 -7.43
C GLU A 16 -15.53 4.46 -7.44
N SER A 17 -14.76 4.50 -8.52
CA SER A 17 -13.56 3.69 -8.62
C SER A 17 -12.38 4.23 -7.82
N THR A 18 -12.44 5.49 -7.38
CA THR A 18 -11.40 6.08 -6.57
C THR A 18 -12.00 6.67 -5.31
N LEU A 19 -11.28 6.51 -4.20
CA LEU A 19 -11.72 7.00 -2.90
C LEU A 19 -10.59 7.81 -2.27
N THR A 20 -10.96 8.87 -1.55
CA THR A 20 -10.00 9.60 -0.72
C THR A 20 -10.54 9.62 0.70
N VAL A 21 -9.76 9.09 1.64
CA VAL A 21 -10.15 8.99 3.04
C VAL A 21 -8.99 9.45 3.90
N LYS A 22 -9.23 10.49 4.72
CA LYS A 22 -8.23 11.00 5.67
C LYS A 22 -6.86 11.25 5.04
N GLY A 23 -6.86 11.85 3.86
CA GLY A 23 -5.62 12.22 3.17
C GLY A 23 -4.93 11.09 2.45
N GLN A 24 -5.56 9.95 2.30
CA GLN A 24 -5.01 8.82 1.56
C GLN A 24 -5.93 8.46 0.41
N LYS A 25 -5.33 8.10 -0.71
CA LYS A 25 -6.05 7.77 -1.93
C LYS A 25 -6.07 6.26 -2.15
N TYR A 26 -7.22 5.78 -2.60
CA TYR A 26 -7.42 4.37 -2.87
C TYR A 26 -8.12 4.18 -4.19
N SER A 27 -7.91 3.04 -4.80
CA SER A 27 -8.56 2.63 -6.02
C SER A 27 -9.37 1.36 -5.74
N LEU A 28 -10.60 1.31 -6.22
CA LEU A 28 -11.45 0.14 -6.01
C LEU A 28 -10.88 -1.05 -6.76
N LYS A 29 -10.66 -2.16 -6.07
CA LYS A 29 -10.17 -3.37 -6.68
C LYS A 29 -11.31 -4.34 -7.01
N ASP A 30 -12.14 -4.63 -6.03
CA ASP A 30 -13.26 -5.55 -6.20
C ASP A 30 -14.45 -5.02 -5.42
N ALA A 31 -15.47 -4.59 -6.15
CA ALA A 31 -16.65 -3.99 -5.52
C ALA A 31 -17.44 -5.01 -4.70
N ALA A 32 -17.54 -6.22 -5.20
CA ALA A 32 -18.31 -7.26 -4.51
C ALA A 32 -17.62 -7.67 -3.21
N LYS A 33 -16.30 -7.76 -3.22
CA LYS A 33 -15.53 -8.11 -2.03
C LYS A 33 -15.17 -6.91 -1.18
N LYS A 34 -15.47 -5.71 -1.66
CA LYS A 34 -15.20 -4.46 -0.96
C LYS A 34 -13.72 -4.32 -0.61
N THR A 35 -12.86 -4.48 -1.62
CA THR A 35 -11.42 -4.32 -1.47
C THR A 35 -10.90 -3.15 -2.28
N VAL A 36 -9.88 -2.48 -1.74
CA VAL A 36 -9.25 -1.34 -2.39
C VAL A 36 -7.74 -1.47 -2.36
N VAL A 37 -7.09 -0.74 -3.25
CA VAL A 37 -5.65 -0.63 -3.36
C VAL A 37 -5.25 0.76 -2.89
N PHE A 38 -4.27 0.85 -2.00
CA PHE A 38 -3.72 2.15 -1.60
C PHE A 38 -2.90 2.71 -2.77
N THR A 39 -3.20 3.92 -3.22
CA THR A 39 -2.52 4.50 -4.39
C THR A 39 -1.67 5.72 -4.08
N GLY A 40 -1.74 6.27 -2.89
CA GLY A 40 -0.88 7.38 -2.53
C GLY A 40 -1.45 8.27 -1.45
N MET A 41 -0.70 9.33 -1.15
CA MET A 41 -1.10 10.34 -0.16
C MET A 41 -1.43 11.65 -0.86
N THR A 42 -2.39 12.38 -0.31
CA THR A 42 -2.70 13.71 -0.82
C THR A 42 -1.68 14.74 -0.36
N ASN A 43 -1.16 14.59 0.86
CA ASN A 43 -0.14 15.49 1.39
C ASN A 43 1.22 14.80 1.38
N LYS A 44 2.04 15.12 0.38
CA LYS A 44 3.35 14.50 0.21
C LYS A 44 4.43 15.07 1.12
N LYS A 45 4.07 16.00 1.96
CA LYS A 45 5.01 16.56 2.96
C LYS A 45 4.99 15.78 4.27
N LYS A 46 4.04 14.86 4.43
CA LYS A 46 3.98 14.05 5.65
C LYS A 46 5.19 13.14 5.75
N THR A 47 5.67 12.97 6.98
CA THR A 47 6.85 12.15 7.24
C THR A 47 6.50 10.73 7.68
N SER A 48 5.24 10.49 8.02
CA SER A 48 4.79 9.18 8.51
C SER A 48 3.53 8.78 7.76
N LEU A 49 3.47 7.51 7.37
CA LEU A 49 2.33 6.94 6.68
C LEU A 49 1.92 5.64 7.37
N SER A 50 0.66 5.54 7.72
CA SER A 50 0.09 4.30 8.21
C SER A 50 -0.98 3.85 7.24
N ILE A 51 -0.77 2.70 6.60
CA ILE A 51 -1.73 2.13 5.67
C ILE A 51 -2.66 1.24 6.48
N PRO A 52 -3.95 1.59 6.62
CA PRO A 52 -4.85 0.86 7.50
C PRO A 52 -5.28 -0.47 6.91
N SER A 53 -5.86 -1.32 7.75
CA SER A 53 -6.41 -2.59 7.27
C SER A 53 -7.75 -2.39 6.57
N ALA A 54 -8.47 -1.32 6.91
CA ALA A 54 -9.77 -1.02 6.34
C ALA A 54 -10.02 0.48 6.36
N VAL A 55 -10.86 0.95 5.45
CA VAL A 55 -11.30 2.34 5.40
C VAL A 55 -12.80 2.37 5.22
N ARG A 56 -13.43 3.40 5.76
CA ARG A 56 -14.85 3.60 5.60
C ARG A 56 -15.10 4.79 4.70
N TYR A 57 -15.90 4.58 3.66
CA TYR A 57 -16.19 5.61 2.67
C TYR A 57 -17.66 5.55 2.32
N LYS A 58 -18.37 6.67 2.52
CA LYS A 58 -19.80 6.76 2.24
C LYS A 58 -20.61 5.61 2.85
N GLY A 59 -20.30 5.28 4.10
CA GLY A 59 -21.03 4.25 4.82
C GLY A 59 -20.61 2.82 4.53
N VAL A 60 -19.67 2.61 3.65
CA VAL A 60 -19.20 1.26 3.28
C VAL A 60 -17.79 1.07 3.78
N THR A 61 -17.51 -0.09 4.37
CA THR A 61 -16.18 -0.45 4.84
C THR A 61 -15.47 -1.27 3.77
N TYR A 62 -14.29 -0.79 3.35
CA TYR A 62 -13.45 -1.45 2.36
C TYR A 62 -12.18 -1.96 3.03
N ARG A 63 -11.74 -3.14 2.66
CA ARG A 63 -10.46 -3.69 3.13
C ARG A 63 -9.35 -3.24 2.21
N VAL A 64 -8.24 -2.81 2.80
CA VAL A 64 -7.08 -2.37 2.03
C VAL A 64 -6.16 -3.58 1.87
N THR A 65 -6.12 -4.14 0.68
CA THR A 65 -5.45 -5.41 0.42
C THR A 65 -4.18 -5.30 -0.41
N GLU A 66 -3.95 -4.16 -1.06
CA GLU A 66 -2.75 -3.99 -1.88
C GLU A 66 -2.21 -2.57 -1.78
N ILE A 67 -0.91 -2.45 -2.03
CA ILE A 67 -0.27 -1.16 -2.20
C ILE A 67 0.07 -1.04 -3.68
N GLY A 68 -0.45 0.01 -4.32
CA GLY A 68 -0.36 0.18 -5.76
C GLY A 68 1.04 0.50 -6.25
N ALA A 69 1.25 0.30 -7.55
CA ALA A 69 2.51 0.62 -8.19
C ALA A 69 2.82 2.10 -8.02
N LYS A 70 4.05 2.39 -7.63
CA LYS A 70 4.55 3.77 -7.47
C LYS A 70 3.76 4.60 -6.46
N ALA A 71 3.03 3.97 -5.55
CA ALA A 71 2.14 4.68 -4.62
C ALA A 71 2.86 5.80 -3.87
N CYS A 72 4.09 5.56 -3.41
CA CYS A 72 4.89 6.56 -2.71
C CYS A 72 6.24 6.77 -3.35
N ALA A 73 6.39 6.42 -4.64
CA ALA A 73 7.68 6.49 -5.31
C ALA A 73 8.23 7.92 -5.28
N GLY A 74 9.51 8.04 -4.96
CA GLY A 74 10.20 9.33 -4.96
C GLY A 74 9.87 10.25 -3.80
N ASN A 75 9.14 9.78 -2.81
CA ASN A 75 8.76 10.63 -1.68
C ASN A 75 9.92 10.73 -0.69
N LYS A 76 10.66 11.83 -0.77
CA LYS A 76 11.84 12.07 0.07
C LYS A 76 11.50 12.55 1.49
N LYS A 77 10.25 12.90 1.73
CA LYS A 77 9.82 13.35 3.06
C LYS A 77 9.44 12.20 3.97
N LEU A 78 9.08 11.07 3.38
CA LEU A 78 8.59 9.92 4.13
C LEU A 78 9.72 9.27 4.92
N LYS A 79 9.54 9.16 6.24
CA LYS A 79 10.54 8.58 7.15
C LYS A 79 10.06 7.27 7.77
N LYS A 80 8.76 7.08 7.88
CA LYS A 80 8.19 5.89 8.49
C LYS A 80 6.96 5.43 7.72
N VAL A 81 6.85 4.12 7.50
CA VAL A 81 5.63 3.52 6.96
C VAL A 81 5.24 2.31 7.79
N THR A 82 3.95 2.21 8.05
CA THR A 82 3.35 1.03 8.69
C THR A 82 2.39 0.40 7.70
N ILE A 83 2.59 -0.87 7.42
CA ILE A 83 1.79 -1.60 6.44
C ILE A 83 0.74 -2.42 7.18
N GLY A 84 -0.52 -2.15 6.89
CA GLY A 84 -1.65 -2.71 7.62
C GLY A 84 -1.80 -4.22 7.47
N SER A 85 -2.60 -4.80 8.34
CA SER A 85 -2.66 -6.25 8.54
C SER A 85 -3.34 -7.03 7.41
N ARG A 86 -4.01 -6.38 6.49
CA ARG A 86 -4.73 -7.07 5.41
C ARG A 86 -4.05 -6.97 4.05
N ILE A 87 -2.88 -6.36 3.98
CA ILE A 87 -2.14 -6.26 2.72
C ILE A 87 -1.67 -7.65 2.29
N VAL A 88 -1.95 -8.00 1.04
CA VAL A 88 -1.53 -9.27 0.44
C VAL A 88 -0.49 -9.07 -0.66
N ARG A 89 -0.39 -7.87 -1.21
CA ARG A 89 0.55 -7.59 -2.30
C ARG A 89 1.07 -6.16 -2.23
N ILE A 90 2.37 -6.00 -2.49
CA ILE A 90 3.00 -4.69 -2.66
C ILE A 90 3.51 -4.64 -4.09
N ARG A 91 2.99 -3.68 -4.87
CA ARG A 91 3.25 -3.65 -6.31
C ARG A 91 4.55 -2.95 -6.65
N THR A 92 4.89 -3.00 -7.93
CA THR A 92 6.15 -2.51 -8.48
C THR A 92 6.44 -1.07 -8.06
N ASN A 93 7.64 -0.84 -7.56
CA ASN A 93 8.14 0.50 -7.22
C ASN A 93 7.28 1.27 -6.20
N ALA A 94 6.50 0.59 -5.40
CA ALA A 94 5.57 1.25 -4.45
C ALA A 94 6.26 2.30 -3.59
N PHE A 95 7.44 1.99 -3.06
CA PHE A 95 8.23 2.92 -2.23
C PHE A 95 9.60 3.19 -2.82
N SER A 96 9.75 3.00 -4.12
CA SER A 96 11.03 3.22 -4.79
C SER A 96 11.46 4.69 -4.67
N GLY A 97 12.70 4.91 -4.27
CA GLY A 97 13.23 6.27 -4.15
C GLY A 97 12.81 7.02 -2.91
N CYS A 98 12.19 6.35 -1.93
CA CYS A 98 11.93 6.95 -0.63
C CYS A 98 13.22 6.93 0.18
N VAL A 99 14.15 7.81 -0.18
CA VAL A 99 15.54 7.75 0.31
C VAL A 99 15.68 8.01 1.81
N ASN A 100 14.71 8.62 2.43
CA ASN A 100 14.72 8.90 3.86
C ASN A 100 13.83 7.97 4.68
N LEU A 101 13.32 6.92 4.05
CA LEU A 101 12.47 5.93 4.73
C LEU A 101 13.33 5.05 5.63
N LYS A 102 13.33 5.37 6.92
CA LYS A 102 14.19 4.73 7.91
C LYS A 102 13.48 3.75 8.82
N LYS A 103 12.16 3.70 8.76
CA LYS A 103 11.41 2.75 9.57
C LYS A 103 10.28 2.16 8.74
N ILE A 104 10.30 0.83 8.60
CA ILE A 104 9.30 0.09 7.85
C ILE A 104 8.74 -0.97 8.79
N VAL A 105 7.43 -0.90 9.06
CA VAL A 105 6.77 -1.86 9.94
C VAL A 105 5.74 -2.61 9.13
N ILE A 106 5.91 -3.92 9.02
CA ILE A 106 4.96 -4.78 8.31
C ILE A 106 4.14 -5.55 9.32
N LYS A 107 2.86 -5.25 9.40
CA LYS A 107 1.93 -5.94 10.30
C LYS A 107 1.22 -7.11 9.63
N SER A 108 1.16 -7.11 8.30
CA SER A 108 0.44 -8.16 7.58
C SER A 108 1.18 -9.49 7.63
N LYS A 109 0.43 -10.55 7.91
CA LYS A 109 0.93 -11.92 7.83
C LYS A 109 0.44 -12.61 6.56
N LYS A 110 -0.17 -11.85 5.65
CA LYS A 110 -0.83 -12.38 4.45
C LYS A 110 -0.15 -12.01 3.15
N ILE A 111 1.01 -11.36 3.21
CA ILE A 111 1.68 -10.92 1.97
C ILE A 111 2.19 -12.14 1.22
N THR A 112 1.73 -12.28 -0.01
CA THR A 112 2.15 -13.35 -0.90
C THR A 112 3.09 -12.86 -1.98
N LYS A 113 3.13 -11.55 -2.24
CA LYS A 113 3.95 -11.01 -3.33
C LYS A 113 4.41 -9.59 -3.04
N MET A 114 5.69 -9.35 -3.25
CA MET A 114 6.29 -8.03 -3.30
C MET A 114 6.96 -7.91 -4.66
N ASP A 115 6.46 -6.98 -5.47
CA ASP A 115 6.93 -6.85 -6.84
C ASP A 115 8.29 -6.16 -6.92
N SER A 116 8.88 -6.23 -8.09
CA SER A 116 10.22 -5.69 -8.35
C SER A 116 10.32 -4.22 -7.96
N GLY A 117 11.39 -3.88 -7.24
CA GLY A 117 11.68 -2.50 -6.89
C GLY A 117 10.76 -1.87 -5.86
N ALA A 118 9.88 -2.63 -5.21
CA ALA A 118 8.92 -2.07 -4.26
C ALA A 118 9.59 -1.21 -3.18
N PHE A 119 10.80 -1.58 -2.74
CA PHE A 119 11.56 -0.84 -1.74
C PHE A 119 12.93 -0.44 -2.24
N LYS A 120 13.08 -0.31 -3.55
CA LYS A 120 14.34 0.09 -4.15
C LYS A 120 14.72 1.50 -3.76
N LYS A 121 16.00 1.72 -3.47
CA LYS A 121 16.53 3.04 -3.10
C LYS A 121 15.86 3.65 -1.86
N THR A 122 15.43 2.82 -0.93
CA THR A 122 15.07 3.30 0.41
C THR A 122 16.35 3.46 1.22
N SER A 123 16.25 3.99 2.43
CA SER A 123 17.44 4.26 3.24
C SER A 123 18.22 2.99 3.58
N LYS A 124 19.55 3.06 3.49
CA LYS A 124 20.42 1.98 3.96
C LYS A 124 20.36 1.83 5.47
N LYS A 125 19.91 2.87 6.16
CA LYS A 125 19.79 2.88 7.63
C LYS A 125 18.42 2.44 8.10
N ALA A 126 17.58 1.93 7.20
CA ALA A 126 16.24 1.51 7.56
C ALA A 126 16.25 0.37 8.56
N VAL A 127 15.31 0.41 9.50
CA VAL A 127 15.02 -0.69 10.41
C VAL A 127 13.67 -1.25 9.95
N ILE A 128 13.68 -2.52 9.61
CA ILE A 128 12.53 -3.19 9.01
C ILE A 128 11.99 -4.20 10.01
N SER A 129 10.79 -3.94 10.55
CA SER A 129 10.14 -4.83 11.52
C SER A 129 9.20 -5.76 10.79
N LEU A 130 9.41 -7.06 10.97
CA LEU A 130 8.64 -8.10 10.30
C LEU A 130 7.94 -8.99 11.34
N PRO A 131 6.76 -9.55 11.01
CA PRO A 131 6.11 -10.50 11.91
C PRO A 131 7.02 -11.70 12.15
N LYS A 132 7.08 -12.17 13.40
CA LYS A 132 7.94 -13.29 13.77
C LYS A 132 7.69 -14.53 12.91
N THR A 133 6.41 -14.85 12.70
CA THR A 133 6.03 -16.07 11.96
C THR A 133 6.35 -15.99 10.49
N LYS A 134 6.58 -14.80 9.95
CA LYS A 134 6.88 -14.57 8.54
C LYS A 134 8.27 -14.02 8.32
N TYR A 135 9.09 -13.98 9.36
CA TYR A 135 10.37 -13.28 9.32
C TYR A 135 11.25 -13.72 8.15
N LYS A 136 11.54 -15.02 8.04
CA LYS A 136 12.41 -15.52 6.96
C LYS A 136 11.84 -15.24 5.58
N LYS A 137 10.56 -15.54 5.42
CA LYS A 137 9.88 -15.35 4.13
C LYS A 137 9.90 -13.90 3.69
N TYR A 138 9.48 -13.00 4.58
CA TYR A 138 9.40 -11.58 4.24
C TYR A 138 10.78 -10.96 4.06
N LYS A 139 11.76 -11.38 4.84
CA LYS A 139 13.12 -10.88 4.68
C LYS A 139 13.64 -11.16 3.27
N THR A 140 13.43 -12.38 2.77
CA THR A 140 13.81 -12.75 1.40
C THR A 140 13.05 -11.89 0.39
N MET A 141 11.76 -11.74 0.57
CA MET A 141 10.94 -10.93 -0.33
C MET A 141 11.37 -9.47 -0.35
N MET A 142 11.64 -8.90 0.85
CA MET A 142 12.06 -7.51 0.97
C MET A 142 13.39 -7.28 0.28
N LYS A 143 14.35 -8.19 0.44
CA LYS A 143 15.65 -8.08 -0.24
C LYS A 143 15.50 -8.12 -1.74
N LYS A 144 14.68 -9.02 -2.26
CA LYS A 144 14.42 -9.10 -3.70
C LYS A 144 13.71 -7.86 -4.22
N ALA A 145 12.89 -7.22 -3.38
CA ALA A 145 12.21 -5.98 -3.74
C ALA A 145 13.10 -4.74 -3.61
N GLY A 146 14.36 -4.93 -3.25
CA GLY A 146 15.35 -3.86 -3.20
C GLY A 146 15.55 -3.21 -1.84
N ALA A 147 14.93 -3.73 -0.79
CA ALA A 147 15.05 -3.14 0.54
C ALA A 147 16.47 -3.31 1.08
N ARG A 148 16.94 -2.27 1.77
CA ARG A 148 18.24 -2.24 2.41
C ARG A 148 18.03 -1.91 3.88
N GLY A 149 19.08 -2.13 4.69
CA GLY A 149 18.97 -1.86 6.11
C GLY A 149 18.94 -3.14 6.89
N ARG A 150 18.49 -3.07 8.13
CA ARG A 150 18.49 -4.25 9.00
C ARG A 150 17.08 -4.66 9.38
N TYR A 151 16.94 -5.93 9.67
CA TYR A 151 15.65 -6.55 9.94
C TYR A 151 15.52 -6.91 11.40
N LYS A 152 14.32 -6.78 11.95
CA LYS A 152 14.04 -7.27 13.29
C LYS A 152 12.67 -7.93 13.35
N LYS A 153 12.52 -8.84 14.32
CA LYS A 153 11.26 -9.52 14.58
C LYS A 153 10.39 -8.64 15.47
N ALA A 154 9.14 -8.51 15.07
CA ALA A 154 8.21 -7.68 15.84
C ALA A 154 7.23 -8.53 16.63
#